data_5f4a82cb507e59e0eefed8bdd07ea61e
#
_entry.id   5f4a82cb507e59e0eefed8bdd07ea61e
#
_cell.length_a   1.000
_cell.length_b   1.000
_cell.length_c   1.000
_cell.angle_alpha   90.00
_cell.angle_beta   90.00
_cell.angle_gamma   90.00
#
_symmetry.space_group_name_H-M   'P 1'
#
loop_
_entity.id
_entity.type
_entity.pdbx_description
1 polymer ?
#
loop_
_entity_poly.entity_id
_entity_poly.type
_entity_poly.pdbx_seq_one_letter_code
_entity_poly.pdbx_strand_id
1 'polypeptide(L)'
;LRLKEMLWPEVLFYDKQEQIIHSVRDSVETFVTAGNQLGKDFVSGFIATSFFMYPQLYFPGAYVAEVDRMKPPSRFPPHHRHTRRVITTSTNEKHLNVLWSEIAGFITNARVLGRDGVSRAAPLLQKNGGPLHLGAMELRLAVERDEMATNCKNYLRGMVSQKGESISGHHADYTLIIGDEASGLDDNVHSFAQGWAKRFLYIGNPNECRNFFRRGVEGGDLTAAK
;
A
#
# COMPACT_ATOMS: atom_id res chain seq x y z
N LEU A 1 13.92 -1.92 -4.20
CA LEU A 1 14.16 -0.99 -5.31
C LEU A 1 14.17 -1.64 -6.71
N ARG A 2 14.53 -2.94 -6.86
CA ARG A 2 14.49 -3.64 -8.16
C ARG A 2 13.12 -3.54 -8.87
N LEU A 3 12.02 -3.65 -8.14
CA LEU A 3 10.68 -3.50 -8.72
C LEU A 3 10.47 -2.10 -9.33
N LYS A 4 10.96 -1.06 -8.65
CA LYS A 4 10.92 0.33 -9.14
C LYS A 4 11.68 0.45 -10.46
N GLU A 5 12.88 -0.12 -10.54
CA GLU A 5 13.69 -0.11 -11.76
C GLU A 5 13.03 -0.86 -12.92
N MET A 6 12.27 -1.92 -12.62
CA MET A 6 11.56 -2.72 -13.63
C MET A 6 10.30 -2.04 -14.17
N LEU A 7 9.49 -1.40 -13.32
CA LEU A 7 8.17 -0.87 -13.68
C LEU A 7 8.11 0.65 -13.76
N TRP A 8 9.02 1.34 -13.05
CA TRP A 8 9.05 2.80 -12.97
C TRP A 8 10.50 3.32 -13.00
N PRO A 9 11.26 3.04 -14.09
CA PRO A 9 12.67 3.38 -14.16
C PRO A 9 12.94 4.89 -14.04
N GLU A 10 11.99 5.71 -14.47
CA GLU A 10 12.08 7.17 -14.45
C GLU A 10 11.74 7.79 -13.10
N VAL A 11 11.17 7.00 -12.17
CA VAL A 11 10.85 7.47 -10.82
C VAL A 11 12.13 7.60 -10.02
N LEU A 12 12.34 8.78 -9.46
CA LEU A 12 13.46 9.06 -8.55
C LEU A 12 12.89 9.34 -7.15
N PHE A 13 13.38 8.60 -6.18
CA PHE A 13 13.13 8.87 -4.77
C PHE A 13 14.32 9.62 -4.18
N TYR A 14 14.06 10.59 -3.32
CA TYR A 14 15.10 11.17 -2.48
C TYR A 14 15.22 10.36 -1.17
N ASP A 15 16.34 10.52 -0.48
CA ASP A 15 16.75 9.69 0.66
C ASP A 15 15.64 9.46 1.71
N LYS A 16 14.84 10.49 2.01
CA LYS A 16 13.75 10.36 2.99
C LYS A 16 12.60 9.49 2.51
N GLN A 17 12.28 9.53 1.22
CA GLN A 17 11.25 8.64 0.64
C GLN A 17 11.75 7.20 0.62
N GLU A 18 13.02 6.96 0.30
CA GLU A 18 13.63 5.63 0.40
C GLU A 18 13.62 5.10 1.84
N GLN A 19 13.95 5.95 2.82
CA GLN A 19 13.86 5.60 4.25
C GLN A 19 12.45 5.17 4.65
N ILE A 20 11.40 5.84 4.17
CA ILE A 20 10.00 5.46 4.43
C ILE A 20 9.70 4.07 3.82
N ILE A 21 10.09 3.83 2.57
CA ILE A 21 9.89 2.54 1.89
C ILE A 21 10.58 1.41 2.67
N HIS A 22 11.82 1.62 3.09
CA HIS A 22 12.57 0.65 3.90
C HIS A 22 11.95 0.46 5.30
N SER A 23 11.47 1.52 5.94
CA SER A 23 10.80 1.42 7.23
C SER A 23 9.55 0.54 7.16
N VAL A 24 8.69 0.74 6.15
CA VAL A 24 7.49 -0.10 5.97
C VAL A 24 7.84 -1.57 5.68
N ARG A 25 8.97 -1.82 5.03
CA ARG A 25 9.47 -3.19 4.81
C ARG A 25 9.95 -3.85 6.11
N ASP A 26 10.72 -3.11 6.90
CA ASP A 26 11.53 -3.67 8.00
C ASP A 26 10.82 -3.56 9.36
N SER A 27 9.84 -2.66 9.49
CA SER A 27 9.09 -2.41 10.73
C SER A 27 7.61 -2.76 10.58
N VAL A 28 6.97 -3.14 11.68
CA VAL A 28 5.51 -3.38 11.70
C VAL A 28 4.77 -2.07 11.52
N GLU A 29 5.19 -1.02 12.23
CA GLU A 29 4.57 0.29 12.23
C GLU A 29 5.58 1.36 11.80
N THR A 30 5.15 2.24 10.92
CA THR A 30 5.94 3.37 10.42
C THR A 30 5.13 4.65 10.58
N PHE A 31 5.65 5.59 11.35
CA PHE A 31 5.07 6.91 11.57
C PHE A 31 5.96 7.97 10.95
N VAL A 32 5.37 8.81 10.11
CA VAL A 32 6.11 9.82 9.34
C VAL A 32 5.49 11.19 9.55
N THR A 33 6.26 12.10 10.10
CA THR A 33 5.91 13.52 10.08
C THR A 33 6.47 14.16 8.82
N ALA A 34 5.59 14.71 8.00
CA ALA A 34 5.97 15.36 6.75
C ALA A 34 5.15 16.63 6.55
N GLY A 35 5.82 17.72 6.23
CA GLY A 35 5.16 18.96 5.84
C GLY A 35 4.45 18.82 4.46
N ASN A 36 3.74 19.86 4.09
CA ASN A 36 3.11 19.92 2.78
C ASN A 36 4.16 19.89 1.64
N GLN A 37 3.78 19.35 0.50
CA GLN A 37 4.59 19.30 -0.73
C GLN A 37 5.90 18.49 -0.66
N LEU A 38 6.09 17.65 0.35
CA LEU A 38 7.25 16.74 0.46
C LEU A 38 7.02 15.39 -0.26
N GLY A 39 6.02 15.30 -1.12
CA GLY A 39 5.74 14.08 -1.89
C GLY A 39 5.28 12.90 -1.03
N LYS A 40 4.59 13.18 0.08
CA LYS A 40 4.04 12.14 0.98
C LYS A 40 3.04 11.23 0.24
N ASP A 41 2.15 11.82 -0.55
CA ASP A 41 1.15 11.07 -1.33
C ASP A 41 1.82 10.21 -2.41
N PHE A 42 2.86 10.75 -3.04
CA PHE A 42 3.65 10.04 -4.04
C PHE A 42 4.30 8.78 -3.46
N VAL A 43 5.03 8.88 -2.34
CA VAL A 43 5.66 7.70 -1.71
C VAL A 43 4.62 6.73 -1.16
N SER A 44 3.50 7.22 -0.61
CA SER A 44 2.39 6.39 -0.14
C SER A 44 1.73 5.65 -1.31
N GLY A 45 1.52 6.31 -2.44
CA GLY A 45 0.99 5.71 -3.67
C GLY A 45 1.90 4.61 -4.22
N PHE A 46 3.21 4.84 -4.22
CA PHE A 46 4.20 3.81 -4.58
C PHE A 46 4.13 2.60 -3.65
N ILE A 47 4.13 2.84 -2.32
CA ILE A 47 4.07 1.76 -1.32
C ILE A 47 2.75 0.98 -1.46
N ALA A 48 1.61 1.66 -1.57
CA ALA A 48 0.31 1.02 -1.76
C ALA A 48 0.29 0.11 -2.99
N THR A 49 0.75 0.63 -4.13
CA THR A 49 0.76 -0.07 -5.41
C THR A 49 1.75 -1.25 -5.40
N SER A 50 2.98 -1.02 -4.96
CA SER A 50 4.02 -2.05 -4.92
C SER A 50 3.71 -3.14 -3.90
N PHE A 51 3.14 -2.80 -2.74
CA PHE A 51 2.65 -3.77 -1.76
C PHE A 51 1.51 -4.61 -2.34
N PHE A 52 0.53 -3.98 -2.97
CA PHE A 52 -0.59 -4.71 -3.57
C PHE A 52 -0.13 -5.66 -4.67
N MET A 53 0.82 -5.26 -5.49
CA MET A 53 1.35 -6.09 -6.57
C MET A 53 2.29 -7.19 -6.06
N TYR A 54 3.19 -6.86 -5.12
CA TYR A 54 4.28 -7.71 -4.66
C TYR A 54 4.45 -7.63 -3.13
N PRO A 55 3.46 -8.08 -2.33
CA PRO A 55 3.49 -7.94 -0.87
C PRO A 55 4.71 -8.63 -0.23
N GLN A 56 5.26 -9.68 -0.86
CA GLN A 56 6.44 -10.40 -0.38
C GLN A 56 7.67 -9.50 -0.21
N LEU A 57 7.77 -8.42 -0.97
CA LEU A 57 8.88 -7.47 -0.84
C LEU A 57 8.90 -6.75 0.50
N TYR A 58 7.77 -6.72 1.18
CA TYR A 58 7.58 -6.10 2.49
C TYR A 58 7.63 -7.12 3.65
N PHE A 59 7.95 -8.38 3.34
CA PHE A 59 8.09 -9.46 4.33
C PHE A 59 9.30 -10.32 3.97
N PRO A 60 10.52 -9.81 4.16
CA PRO A 60 11.75 -10.44 3.65
C PRO A 60 11.95 -11.89 4.14
N GLY A 61 11.55 -12.22 5.37
CA GLY A 61 11.61 -13.59 5.89
C GLY A 61 10.66 -14.57 5.20
N ALA A 62 9.45 -14.10 4.83
CA ALA A 62 8.49 -14.91 4.11
C ALA A 62 8.91 -15.13 2.66
N TYR A 63 9.57 -14.14 2.05
CA TYR A 63 10.07 -14.21 0.67
C TYR A 63 11.13 -15.31 0.50
N VAL A 64 12.09 -15.40 1.41
CA VAL A 64 13.13 -16.43 1.36
C VAL A 64 12.53 -17.85 1.45
N ALA A 65 11.58 -18.06 2.36
CA ALA A 65 10.90 -19.33 2.51
C ALA A 65 10.06 -19.74 1.29
N GLU A 66 9.59 -18.77 0.51
CA GLU A 66 8.77 -19.00 -0.67
C GLU A 66 9.61 -19.25 -1.92
N VAL A 67 10.71 -18.54 -2.10
CA VAL A 67 11.66 -18.72 -3.21
C VAL A 67 12.30 -20.12 -3.15
N ASP A 68 12.66 -20.61 -1.98
CA ASP A 68 13.22 -21.94 -1.79
C ASP A 68 12.23 -23.09 -2.10
N ARG A 69 10.93 -22.80 -2.11
CA ARG A 69 9.88 -23.78 -2.44
C ARG A 69 9.45 -23.76 -3.90
N MET A 70 9.94 -22.81 -4.68
CA MET A 70 9.54 -22.65 -6.08
C MET A 70 10.31 -23.56 -7.01
N LYS A 71 9.59 -24.51 -7.59
CA LYS A 71 9.94 -25.09 -8.90
C LYS A 71 9.86 -23.98 -9.97
N PRO A 72 10.66 -24.08 -11.08
CA PRO A 72 10.87 -23.00 -12.04
C PRO A 72 9.58 -22.31 -12.45
N PRO A 73 9.62 -20.99 -12.68
CA PRO A 73 8.44 -20.14 -12.76
C PRO A 73 7.54 -20.55 -13.93
N SER A 74 6.32 -20.92 -13.62
CA SER A 74 5.22 -20.70 -14.57
C SER A 74 5.24 -19.20 -14.93
N ARG A 75 4.89 -18.84 -16.16
CA ARG A 75 4.97 -17.49 -16.76
C ARG A 75 4.33 -16.35 -15.94
N PHE A 76 3.71 -16.67 -14.80
CA PHE A 76 3.12 -15.75 -13.84
C PHE A 76 3.71 -16.04 -12.45
N PRO A 77 4.19 -15.01 -11.73
CA PRO A 77 4.61 -15.19 -10.35
C PRO A 77 3.45 -15.76 -9.52
N PRO A 78 3.73 -16.47 -8.42
CA PRO A 78 2.73 -17.16 -7.59
C PRO A 78 1.83 -16.20 -6.80
N HIS A 79 1.45 -15.09 -7.42
CA HIS A 79 0.60 -14.04 -6.84
C HIS A 79 -0.79 -14.51 -6.46
N HIS A 80 -1.20 -15.69 -6.94
CA HIS A 80 -2.56 -16.21 -6.75
C HIS A 80 -2.74 -17.06 -5.50
N ARG A 81 -1.65 -17.40 -4.79
CA ARG A 81 -1.73 -18.30 -3.62
C ARG A 81 -2.02 -17.59 -2.30
N HIS A 82 -1.68 -16.32 -2.21
CA HIS A 82 -1.80 -15.55 -0.98
C HIS A 82 -2.76 -14.39 -1.14
N THR A 83 -3.64 -14.25 -0.18
CA THR A 83 -4.57 -13.12 -0.11
C THR A 83 -3.85 -11.85 0.35
N ARG A 84 -4.21 -10.70 -0.25
CA ARG A 84 -3.63 -9.41 0.08
C ARG A 84 -4.70 -8.33 0.14
N ARG A 85 -4.60 -7.49 1.15
CA ARG A 85 -5.50 -6.36 1.33
C ARG A 85 -4.72 -5.13 1.74
N VAL A 86 -4.96 -4.05 1.03
CA VAL A 86 -4.42 -2.73 1.37
C VAL A 86 -5.59 -1.80 1.60
N ILE A 87 -5.60 -1.12 2.72
CA ILE A 87 -6.57 -0.07 3.02
C ILE A 87 -5.83 1.26 3.07
N THR A 88 -6.30 2.22 2.31
CA THR A 88 -5.89 3.60 2.43
C THR A 88 -7.01 4.39 3.08
N THR A 89 -6.69 5.22 4.06
CA THR A 89 -7.67 6.02 4.78
C THR A 89 -7.16 7.44 5.02
N SER A 90 -8.10 8.36 5.14
CA SER A 90 -7.84 9.74 5.50
C SER A 90 -9.06 10.34 6.21
N THR A 91 -8.90 11.52 6.80
CA THR A 91 -9.98 12.26 7.48
C THR A 91 -11.08 12.73 6.55
N ASN A 92 -10.79 12.89 5.26
CA ASN A 92 -11.75 13.31 4.25
C ASN A 92 -11.43 12.76 2.86
N GLU A 93 -12.43 12.77 2.00
CA GLU A 93 -12.34 12.24 0.64
C GLU A 93 -11.37 13.02 -0.25
N LYS A 94 -11.21 14.32 -0.03
CA LYS A 94 -10.33 15.16 -0.86
C LYS A 94 -8.87 14.71 -0.74
N HIS A 95 -8.38 14.46 0.47
CA HIS A 95 -7.02 13.97 0.69
C HIS A 95 -6.86 12.56 0.12
N LEU A 96 -7.86 11.71 0.35
CA LEU A 96 -7.84 10.37 -0.18
C LEU A 96 -7.78 10.34 -1.73
N ASN A 97 -8.50 11.26 -2.40
CA ASN A 97 -8.46 11.41 -3.86
C ASN A 97 -7.06 11.78 -4.37
N VAL A 98 -6.31 12.62 -3.64
CA VAL A 98 -4.93 12.97 -4.01
C VAL A 98 -4.05 11.73 -3.97
N LEU A 99 -4.08 10.96 -2.89
CA LEU A 99 -3.37 9.69 -2.78
C LEU A 99 -3.76 8.71 -3.90
N TRP A 100 -5.06 8.62 -4.21
CA TRP A 100 -5.53 7.72 -5.26
C TRP A 100 -5.16 8.17 -6.67
N SER A 101 -4.95 9.46 -6.90
CA SER A 101 -4.38 9.94 -8.16
C SER A 101 -2.95 9.45 -8.38
N GLU A 102 -2.14 9.40 -7.29
CA GLU A 102 -0.79 8.83 -7.34
C GLU A 102 -0.81 7.32 -7.60
N ILE A 103 -1.69 6.57 -6.90
CA ILE A 103 -1.88 5.13 -7.12
C ILE A 103 -2.25 4.85 -8.58
N ALA A 104 -3.22 5.60 -9.13
CA ALA A 104 -3.63 5.48 -10.53
C ALA A 104 -2.47 5.83 -11.48
N GLY A 105 -1.69 6.85 -11.14
CA GLY A 105 -0.49 7.25 -11.88
C GLY A 105 0.54 6.11 -11.95
N PHE A 106 0.86 5.47 -10.84
CA PHE A 106 1.77 4.32 -10.83
C PHE A 106 1.25 3.15 -11.67
N ILE A 107 -0.06 2.87 -11.64
CA ILE A 107 -0.65 1.79 -12.43
C ILE A 107 -0.66 2.10 -13.93
N THR A 108 -0.99 3.33 -14.32
CA THR A 108 -1.15 3.72 -15.73
C THR A 108 0.18 4.03 -16.42
N ASN A 109 1.18 4.53 -15.68
CA ASN A 109 2.48 4.92 -16.20
C ASN A 109 3.55 3.84 -16.02
N ALA A 110 3.19 2.66 -15.52
CA ALA A 110 4.13 1.55 -15.42
C ALA A 110 4.68 1.16 -16.80
N ARG A 111 5.98 0.91 -16.86
CA ARG A 111 6.69 0.55 -18.10
C ARG A 111 7.49 -0.72 -17.90
N VAL A 112 7.76 -1.40 -18.97
CA VAL A 112 8.62 -2.58 -18.99
C VAL A 112 9.66 -2.43 -20.11
N LEU A 113 10.89 -2.75 -19.77
CA LEU A 113 11.98 -2.79 -20.74
C LEU A 113 11.89 -4.10 -21.54
N GLY A 114 11.68 -4.01 -22.85
CA GLY A 114 11.69 -5.16 -23.75
C GLY A 114 13.11 -5.73 -23.92
N ARG A 115 13.21 -6.94 -24.43
CA ARG A 115 14.50 -7.58 -24.75
C ARG A 115 15.32 -6.82 -25.79
N ASP A 116 14.67 -6.00 -26.59
CA ASP A 116 15.23 -5.10 -27.60
C ASP A 116 15.70 -3.75 -27.02
N GLY A 117 15.67 -3.59 -25.70
CA GLY A 117 16.04 -2.36 -25.01
C GLY A 117 15.00 -1.24 -25.12
N VAL A 118 13.82 -1.51 -25.72
CA VAL A 118 12.77 -0.48 -25.87
C VAL A 118 11.82 -0.52 -24.68
N SER A 119 11.63 0.63 -24.03
CA SER A 119 10.67 0.81 -22.95
C SER A 119 9.24 0.93 -23.49
N ARG A 120 8.34 0.07 -23.01
CA ARG A 120 6.93 0.02 -23.41
C ARG A 120 6.03 0.15 -22.18
N ALA A 121 4.78 0.60 -22.40
CA ALA A 121 3.78 0.58 -21.33
C ALA A 121 3.59 -0.85 -20.81
N ALA A 122 3.67 -1.03 -19.47
CA ALA A 122 3.42 -2.33 -18.87
C ALA A 122 1.92 -2.65 -18.94
N PRO A 123 1.53 -3.87 -19.39
CA PRO A 123 0.13 -4.26 -19.49
C PRO A 123 -0.44 -4.63 -18.12
N LEU A 124 -0.51 -3.68 -17.19
CA LEU A 124 -1.01 -3.92 -15.83
C LEU A 124 -2.54 -3.96 -15.77
N LEU A 125 -3.21 -3.11 -16.52
CA LEU A 125 -4.67 -3.01 -16.52
C LEU A 125 -5.32 -4.07 -17.41
N GLN A 126 -6.47 -4.60 -16.98
CA GLN A 126 -7.24 -5.60 -17.71
C GLN A 126 -7.58 -5.16 -19.15
N LYS A 127 -7.91 -3.89 -19.36
CA LYS A 127 -8.16 -3.33 -20.69
C LYS A 127 -6.98 -3.44 -21.66
N ASN A 128 -5.76 -3.62 -21.11
CA ASN A 128 -4.52 -3.79 -21.84
C ASN A 128 -3.97 -5.24 -21.74
N GLY A 129 -4.81 -6.20 -21.33
CA GLY A 129 -4.43 -7.60 -21.14
C GLY A 129 -3.73 -7.89 -19.80
N GLY A 130 -3.73 -6.95 -18.87
CA GLY A 130 -3.10 -7.09 -17.56
C GLY A 130 -4.00 -7.68 -16.48
N PRO A 131 -3.43 -7.93 -15.29
CA PRO A 131 -4.13 -8.60 -14.20
C PRO A 131 -4.98 -7.69 -13.32
N LEU A 132 -4.96 -6.37 -13.53
CA LEU A 132 -5.55 -5.41 -12.60
C LEU A 132 -6.79 -4.71 -13.17
N HIS A 133 -7.80 -4.57 -12.33
CA HIS A 133 -8.97 -3.72 -12.56
C HIS A 133 -8.89 -2.51 -11.61
N LEU A 134 -8.86 -1.31 -12.18
CA LEU A 134 -8.83 -0.03 -11.46
C LEU A 134 -10.21 0.62 -11.52
N GLY A 135 -10.82 0.84 -10.35
CA GLY A 135 -12.01 1.67 -10.12
C GLY A 135 -11.64 3.03 -9.55
N ALA A 136 -12.63 3.78 -9.07
CA ALA A 136 -12.42 5.14 -8.54
C ALA A 136 -11.48 5.16 -7.31
N MET A 137 -11.76 4.32 -6.31
CA MET A 137 -10.92 4.14 -5.11
C MET A 137 -10.76 2.65 -4.79
N GLU A 138 -10.57 1.83 -5.82
CA GLU A 138 -10.41 0.39 -5.66
C GLU A 138 -9.56 -0.20 -6.78
N LEU A 139 -8.61 -1.01 -6.39
CA LEU A 139 -7.81 -1.85 -7.27
C LEU A 139 -8.03 -3.31 -6.91
N ARG A 140 -8.36 -4.14 -7.90
CA ARG A 140 -8.61 -5.59 -7.73
C ARG A 140 -7.80 -6.39 -8.74
N LEU A 141 -7.64 -7.69 -8.48
CA LEU A 141 -7.21 -8.63 -9.52
C LEU A 141 -8.36 -8.88 -10.51
N ALA A 142 -8.03 -8.90 -11.81
CA ALA A 142 -9.03 -9.06 -12.88
C ALA A 142 -9.76 -10.41 -12.83
N VAL A 143 -9.07 -11.47 -12.40
CA VAL A 143 -9.64 -12.83 -12.25
C VAL A 143 -10.74 -12.92 -11.20
N GLU A 144 -10.80 -11.98 -10.27
CA GLU A 144 -11.80 -11.94 -9.21
C GLU A 144 -13.01 -11.06 -9.58
N ARG A 145 -13.01 -10.48 -10.77
CA ARG A 145 -14.09 -9.58 -11.21
C ARG A 145 -15.42 -10.30 -11.37
N ASP A 146 -15.38 -11.56 -11.83
CA ASP A 146 -16.55 -12.38 -12.08
C ASP A 146 -17.08 -13.05 -10.80
N GLU A 147 -16.27 -13.15 -9.75
CA GLU A 147 -16.72 -13.46 -8.41
C GLU A 147 -17.45 -12.23 -7.87
N MET A 148 -18.74 -12.35 -7.57
CA MET A 148 -19.62 -11.26 -7.10
C MET A 148 -18.88 -10.27 -6.20
N ALA A 149 -19.12 -9.00 -6.40
CA ALA A 149 -18.37 -7.86 -5.79
C ALA A 149 -18.17 -7.94 -4.26
N THR A 150 -18.95 -8.74 -3.57
CA THR A 150 -18.88 -8.99 -2.13
C THR A 150 -17.78 -9.96 -1.70
N ASN A 151 -17.23 -10.80 -2.61
CA ASN A 151 -16.28 -11.87 -2.28
C ASN A 151 -14.86 -11.64 -2.80
N CYS A 152 -14.53 -10.43 -3.24
CA CYS A 152 -13.18 -10.13 -3.68
C CYS A 152 -12.19 -10.31 -2.52
N LYS A 153 -11.25 -11.26 -2.68
CA LYS A 153 -10.25 -11.60 -1.65
C LYS A 153 -9.05 -10.66 -1.66
N ASN A 154 -8.70 -10.14 -2.86
CA ASN A 154 -7.53 -9.31 -3.07
C ASN A 154 -7.94 -7.93 -3.57
N TYR A 155 -7.73 -6.92 -2.73
CA TYR A 155 -8.03 -5.54 -3.08
C TYR A 155 -7.10 -4.54 -2.39
N LEU A 156 -6.93 -3.40 -3.05
CA LEU A 156 -6.50 -2.15 -2.46
C LEU A 156 -7.70 -1.22 -2.51
N ARG A 157 -8.11 -0.64 -1.39
CA ARG A 157 -9.34 0.15 -1.29
C ARG A 157 -9.12 1.43 -0.48
N GLY A 158 -9.69 2.53 -0.97
CA GLY A 158 -9.78 3.79 -0.26
C GLY A 158 -11.06 3.88 0.57
N MET A 159 -10.93 4.30 1.82
CA MET A 159 -12.05 4.43 2.75
C MET A 159 -11.88 5.66 3.62
N VAL A 160 -12.83 6.60 3.57
CA VAL A 160 -12.85 7.68 4.55
C VAL A 160 -13.30 7.14 5.89
N SER A 161 -12.47 7.30 6.91
CA SER A 161 -12.81 6.82 8.25
C SER A 161 -12.69 7.93 9.28
N GLN A 162 -13.83 8.35 9.79
CA GLN A 162 -13.88 9.26 10.93
C GLN A 162 -13.97 8.52 12.27
N LYS A 163 -14.53 7.29 12.31
CA LYS A 163 -14.81 6.54 13.54
C LYS A 163 -14.17 5.14 13.61
N GLY A 164 -13.38 4.74 12.64
CA GLY A 164 -12.65 3.47 12.65
C GLY A 164 -13.46 2.21 12.33
N GLU A 165 -14.75 2.14 12.61
CA GLU A 165 -15.57 0.92 12.45
C GLU A 165 -15.51 0.33 11.03
N SER A 166 -15.49 1.20 10.01
CA SER A 166 -15.38 0.79 8.60
C SER A 166 -14.05 0.12 8.24
N ILE A 167 -13.03 0.25 9.11
CA ILE A 167 -11.67 -0.29 8.91
C ILE A 167 -11.53 -1.69 9.51
N SER A 168 -12.54 -2.24 10.17
CA SER A 168 -12.47 -3.57 10.77
C SER A 168 -12.60 -4.70 9.72
N GLY A 169 -12.05 -5.89 10.03
CA GLY A 169 -12.35 -7.12 9.30
C GLY A 169 -11.58 -7.36 7.99
N HIS A 170 -10.50 -6.63 7.72
CA HIS A 170 -9.71 -6.81 6.49
C HIS A 170 -8.61 -7.88 6.61
N HIS A 171 -8.95 -9.09 7.13
CA HIS A 171 -7.99 -10.17 7.32
C HIS A 171 -7.52 -10.78 6.00
N ALA A 172 -6.19 -10.90 5.82
CA ALA A 172 -5.54 -11.55 4.67
C ALA A 172 -4.14 -12.06 5.06
N ASP A 173 -3.49 -12.82 4.15
CA ASP A 173 -2.11 -13.25 4.36
C ASP A 173 -1.14 -12.07 4.44
N TYR A 174 -1.36 -11.08 3.59
CA TYR A 174 -0.61 -9.82 3.56
C TYR A 174 -1.56 -8.64 3.68
N THR A 175 -1.33 -7.81 4.68
CA THR A 175 -2.20 -6.65 4.96
C THR A 175 -1.38 -5.42 5.27
N LEU A 176 -1.82 -4.29 4.72
CA LEU A 176 -1.26 -2.97 4.95
C LEU A 176 -2.38 -1.96 5.17
N ILE A 177 -2.23 -1.10 6.15
CA ILE A 177 -3.02 0.13 6.25
C ILE A 177 -2.12 1.34 6.00
N ILE A 178 -2.61 2.29 5.22
CA ILE A 178 -1.99 3.60 5.00
C ILE A 178 -2.97 4.66 5.47
N GLY A 179 -2.60 5.38 6.53
CA GLY A 179 -3.35 6.53 7.02
C GLY A 179 -2.67 7.84 6.59
N ASP A 180 -3.31 8.56 5.69
CA ASP A 180 -2.90 9.92 5.32
C ASP A 180 -3.58 10.94 6.22
N GLU A 181 -2.92 12.08 6.45
CA GLU A 181 -3.31 13.09 7.44
C GLU A 181 -3.57 12.49 8.83
N ALA A 182 -2.69 11.60 9.26
CA ALA A 182 -2.84 10.77 10.45
C ALA A 182 -2.94 11.58 11.76
N SER A 183 -2.44 12.82 11.78
CA SER A 183 -2.65 13.73 12.91
C SER A 183 -4.13 14.05 13.18
N GLY A 184 -5.00 13.89 12.20
CA GLY A 184 -6.45 14.09 12.32
C GLY A 184 -7.28 12.83 12.46
N LEU A 185 -6.68 11.64 12.40
CA LEU A 185 -7.39 10.37 12.54
C LEU A 185 -7.71 10.06 14.01
N ASP A 186 -8.85 9.42 14.25
CA ASP A 186 -9.25 8.96 15.57
C ASP A 186 -8.40 7.75 16.04
N ASP A 187 -8.18 7.61 17.35
CA ASP A 187 -7.46 6.47 17.94
C ASP A 187 -8.07 5.12 17.58
N ASN A 188 -9.38 5.06 17.40
CA ASN A 188 -10.08 3.85 17.00
C ASN A 188 -9.63 3.33 15.62
N VAL A 189 -9.21 4.21 14.70
CA VAL A 189 -8.69 3.79 13.38
C VAL A 189 -7.51 2.85 13.55
N HIS A 190 -6.55 3.21 14.40
CA HIS A 190 -5.40 2.38 14.70
C HIS A 190 -5.79 1.12 15.47
N SER A 191 -6.61 1.24 16.51
CA SER A 191 -7.06 0.10 17.32
C SER A 191 -7.80 -0.97 16.51
N PHE A 192 -8.70 -0.58 15.61
CA PHE A 192 -9.38 -1.52 14.73
C PHE A 192 -8.45 -2.14 13.69
N ALA A 193 -7.47 -1.37 13.20
CA ALA A 193 -6.49 -1.89 12.25
C ALA A 193 -5.53 -2.91 12.89
N GLN A 194 -5.17 -2.76 14.16
CA GLN A 194 -4.32 -3.72 14.89
C GLN A 194 -4.88 -5.14 14.89
N GLY A 195 -6.20 -5.29 14.78
CA GLY A 195 -6.85 -6.62 14.72
C GLY A 195 -6.54 -7.40 13.44
N TRP A 196 -6.08 -6.76 12.36
CA TRP A 196 -5.89 -7.42 11.07
C TRP A 196 -4.66 -6.97 10.27
N ALA A 197 -4.20 -5.73 10.43
CA ALA A 197 -3.06 -5.21 9.66
C ALA A 197 -1.73 -5.78 10.16
N LYS A 198 -0.85 -6.13 9.24
CA LYS A 198 0.50 -6.64 9.51
C LYS A 198 1.57 -5.59 9.23
N ARG A 199 1.23 -4.54 8.50
CA ARG A 199 2.04 -3.36 8.25
C ARG A 199 1.19 -2.11 8.36
N PHE A 200 1.78 -1.07 8.91
CA PHE A 200 1.14 0.21 9.13
C PHE A 200 2.04 1.33 8.61
N LEU A 201 1.47 2.21 7.82
CA LEU A 201 2.10 3.46 7.42
C LEU A 201 1.15 4.60 7.77
N TYR A 202 1.56 5.44 8.68
CA TYR A 202 0.83 6.63 9.05
C TYR A 202 1.65 7.86 8.73
N ILE A 203 1.12 8.74 7.89
CA ILE A 203 1.77 9.98 7.49
C ILE A 203 0.87 11.15 7.84
N GLY A 204 1.44 12.17 8.42
CA GLY A 204 0.69 13.37 8.80
C GLY A 204 1.59 14.59 8.97
N ASN A 205 0.96 15.74 8.95
CA ASN A 205 1.64 16.98 9.27
C ASN A 205 2.02 17.00 10.78
N PRO A 206 3.10 17.69 11.16
CA PRO A 206 3.53 17.82 12.56
C PRO A 206 2.61 18.81 13.34
N ASN A 207 1.29 18.67 13.15
CA ASN A 207 0.31 19.47 13.86
C ASN A 207 0.15 18.99 15.30
N GLU A 208 -0.29 19.87 16.18
CA GLU A 208 -0.68 19.46 17.52
C GLU A 208 -1.83 18.47 17.46
N CYS A 209 -1.57 17.27 17.94
CA CYS A 209 -2.57 16.21 18.07
C CYS A 209 -2.29 15.42 19.36
N ARG A 210 -3.29 14.69 19.85
CA ARG A 210 -3.18 13.85 21.05
C ARG A 210 -3.52 12.39 20.80
N ASN A 211 -3.57 12.01 19.52
CA ASN A 211 -3.96 10.67 19.08
C ASN A 211 -2.76 9.70 19.00
N PHE A 212 -3.02 8.48 18.53
CA PHE A 212 -2.02 7.43 18.33
C PHE A 212 -0.83 7.88 17.47
N PHE A 213 -1.08 8.77 16.48
CA PHE A 213 -0.03 9.23 15.57
C PHE A 213 1.08 9.97 16.32
N ARG A 214 0.71 10.90 17.21
CA ARG A 214 1.68 11.60 18.03
C ARG A 214 2.46 10.63 18.92
N ARG A 215 1.77 9.73 19.60
CA ARG A 215 2.44 8.74 20.46
C ARG A 215 3.42 7.87 19.68
N GLY A 216 3.05 7.44 18.47
CA GLY A 216 3.92 6.67 17.59
C GLY A 216 5.17 7.45 17.14
N VAL A 217 5.00 8.73 16.77
CA VAL A 217 6.12 9.60 16.38
C VAL A 217 7.08 9.85 17.57
N GLU A 218 6.56 10.02 18.77
CA GLU A 218 7.33 10.24 19.99
C GLU A 218 7.95 8.96 20.57
N GLY A 219 7.70 7.79 19.95
CA GLY A 219 8.17 6.50 20.44
C GLY A 219 7.46 6.01 21.70
N GLY A 220 6.26 6.53 21.97
CA GLY A 220 5.41 6.14 23.10
C GLY A 220 4.77 4.78 22.92
N ASP A 221 4.35 4.18 24.06
CA ASP A 221 3.58 2.94 24.06
C ASP A 221 2.17 3.19 23.53
N LEU A 222 1.87 2.63 22.35
CA LEU A 222 0.57 2.73 21.69
C LEU A 222 -0.52 1.90 22.39
N THR A 223 -0.13 0.98 23.27
CA THR A 223 -1.06 0.13 24.03
C THR A 223 -1.61 0.82 25.28
N ALA A 224 -0.99 1.91 25.72
CA ALA A 224 -1.35 2.62 26.94
C ALA A 224 -2.65 3.44 26.87
N ALA A 225 -3.36 3.41 25.73
CA ALA A 225 -4.61 4.14 25.50
C ALA A 225 -5.86 3.22 25.66
N LYS A 226 -5.89 2.40 26.72
CA LYS A 226 -7.10 1.67 27.12
C LYS A 226 -7.73 2.31 28.34
#